data_17a60a39c20214c4cb663d3ecd2b2d1b
#
_entry.id   17a60a39c20214c4cb663d3ecd2b2d1b
#
_cell.length_a   1.000
_cell.length_b   1.000
_cell.length_c   1.000
_cell.angle_alpha   90.00
_cell.angle_beta   90.00
_cell.angle_gamma   90.00
#
_symmetry.space_group_name_H-M   'P 1'
#
loop_
_entity.id
_entity.type
_entity.pdbx_description
1 polymer ?
#
loop_
_entity_poly.entity_id
_entity_poly.type
_entity_poly.pdbx_seq_one_letter_code
_entity_poly.pdbx_strand_id
1 'polypeptide(L)'
;PIAGWSQFAFALDWQRPARQMITTAFWYLTTEQWRYDRTQADRIASPVHPGSMVGKSNADFMVESMKRGWMPSYPTFDRNPLLLTQQAREEGMDVKEYIVRELEAGKLHFACEAPSRPENFPRILANWRTNLLGSSAKGTEFFLRHMLGTGNDVNIDETPENLRPKTMQWDEQAATGKLDLMWTADFRNTSTTLHSDVVLPAATWYEKEDLSSTDMHPYIHSFNAAINPPWEARTDFQVFQ
;
A
#
# COMPACT_ATOMS: atom_id res chain seq x y z
N PRO A 1 -2.75 1.09 4.53
CA PRO A 1 -3.42 0.76 3.27
C PRO A 1 -2.43 0.90 2.13
N ILE A 2 -2.41 -0.05 1.21
CA ILE A 2 -1.54 0.00 0.04
C ILE A 2 -2.28 0.78 -1.04
N ALA A 3 -1.78 1.96 -1.41
CA ALA A 3 -2.33 2.70 -2.52
C ALA A 3 -2.19 1.86 -3.80
N GLY A 4 -3.23 1.87 -4.62
CA GLY A 4 -3.26 1.05 -5.83
C GLY A 4 -3.42 -0.45 -5.59
N TRP A 5 -3.62 -0.88 -4.37
CA TRP A 5 -3.89 -2.28 -4.10
C TRP A 5 -5.07 -2.80 -4.94
N SER A 6 -6.10 -2.00 -5.11
CA SER A 6 -7.25 -2.37 -5.94
C SER A 6 -6.88 -2.66 -7.39
N GLN A 7 -5.90 -1.96 -7.95
CA GLN A 7 -5.41 -2.23 -9.31
C GLN A 7 -4.73 -3.58 -9.40
N PHE A 8 -3.91 -3.92 -8.41
CA PHE A 8 -3.26 -5.23 -8.36
C PHE A 8 -4.26 -6.34 -8.02
N ALA A 9 -5.06 -6.15 -6.98
CA ALA A 9 -5.98 -7.16 -6.48
C ALA A 9 -7.01 -7.59 -7.54
N PHE A 10 -7.51 -6.65 -8.31
CA PHE A 10 -8.51 -6.92 -9.34
C PHE A 10 -7.94 -6.99 -10.74
N ALA A 11 -6.61 -6.94 -10.90
CA ALA A 11 -5.90 -6.90 -12.16
C ALA A 11 -6.58 -5.96 -13.16
N LEU A 12 -6.80 -4.74 -12.71
CA LEU A 12 -7.50 -3.73 -13.47
C LEU A 12 -6.65 -3.29 -14.68
N ASP A 13 -7.32 -3.00 -15.76
CA ASP A 13 -6.71 -2.52 -16.96
C ASP A 13 -5.95 -1.21 -16.70
N TRP A 14 -4.68 -1.16 -17.02
CA TRP A 14 -3.84 0.02 -16.87
C TRP A 14 -4.28 1.21 -17.75
N GLN A 15 -5.05 0.96 -18.79
CA GLN A 15 -5.59 2.00 -19.66
C GLN A 15 -6.80 2.70 -19.05
N ARG A 16 -7.50 2.04 -18.15
CA ARG A 16 -8.71 2.59 -17.53
C ARG A 16 -8.44 2.95 -16.10
N PRO A 17 -8.92 4.11 -15.64
CA PRO A 17 -8.87 4.45 -14.23
C PRO A 17 -9.56 3.38 -13.42
N ALA A 18 -8.85 2.82 -12.45
CA ALA A 18 -9.44 1.89 -11.52
C ALA A 18 -10.47 2.61 -10.64
N ARG A 19 -11.50 1.88 -10.25
CA ARG A 19 -12.34 2.32 -9.14
C ARG A 19 -11.47 2.37 -7.89
N GLN A 20 -11.34 3.55 -7.33
CA GLN A 20 -10.66 3.71 -6.06
C GLN A 20 -11.61 3.39 -4.92
N MET A 21 -11.08 2.86 -3.84
CA MET A 21 -11.87 2.64 -2.64
C MET A 21 -12.34 3.99 -2.09
N ILE A 22 -13.64 4.08 -1.79
CA ILE A 22 -14.23 5.22 -1.08
C ILE A 22 -13.43 5.46 0.20
N THR A 23 -13.28 6.72 0.61
CA THR A 23 -12.53 7.17 1.79
C THR A 23 -11.00 7.15 1.67
N THR A 24 -10.44 6.73 0.55
CA THR A 24 -9.02 6.94 0.30
C THR A 24 -8.76 8.36 -0.22
N ALA A 25 -7.63 8.96 0.14
CA ALA A 25 -7.22 10.25 -0.41
C ALA A 25 -7.19 10.22 -1.95
N PHE A 26 -6.79 9.08 -2.50
CA PHE A 26 -6.75 8.85 -3.93
C PHE A 26 -8.15 8.90 -4.57
N TRP A 27 -9.17 8.35 -3.90
CA TRP A 27 -10.55 8.42 -4.38
C TRP A 27 -11.03 9.87 -4.48
N TYR A 28 -10.79 10.69 -3.44
CA TYR A 28 -11.20 12.10 -3.46
C TYR A 28 -10.46 12.93 -4.50
N LEU A 29 -9.22 12.62 -4.80
CA LEU A 29 -8.45 13.30 -5.83
C LEU A 29 -8.84 12.91 -7.25
N THR A 30 -9.35 11.69 -7.43
CA THR A 30 -9.61 11.12 -8.75
C THR A 30 -11.07 11.06 -9.14
N THR A 31 -12.00 11.28 -8.20
CA THR A 31 -13.44 11.24 -8.48
C THR A 31 -14.01 12.61 -8.68
N GLU A 32 -14.78 12.73 -9.74
CA GLU A 32 -15.61 13.91 -10.02
C GLU A 32 -17.02 13.64 -9.53
N GLN A 33 -17.41 14.20 -8.36
CA GLN A 33 -18.78 14.18 -7.85
C GLN A 33 -19.53 12.85 -8.07
N TRP A 34 -19.08 11.77 -7.46
CA TRP A 34 -19.73 10.46 -7.57
C TRP A 34 -19.62 9.76 -8.93
N ARG A 35 -18.85 10.31 -9.86
CA ARG A 35 -18.61 9.72 -11.19
C ARG A 35 -17.23 9.09 -11.31
N TYR A 36 -16.87 8.27 -10.36
CA TYR A 36 -15.56 7.61 -10.28
C TYR A 36 -15.29 6.64 -11.47
N ASP A 37 -16.31 6.27 -12.22
CA ASP A 37 -16.19 5.49 -13.45
C ASP A 37 -15.69 6.32 -14.66
N ARG A 38 -15.68 7.64 -14.55
CA ARG A 38 -15.21 8.56 -15.58
C ARG A 38 -13.89 9.24 -15.25
N THR A 39 -13.25 8.86 -14.18
CA THR A 39 -11.98 9.46 -13.80
C THR A 39 -10.91 9.07 -14.81
N GLN A 40 -10.37 10.04 -15.48
CA GLN A 40 -9.26 9.86 -16.42
C GLN A 40 -8.01 10.47 -15.79
N ALA A 41 -6.90 9.74 -15.82
CA ALA A 41 -5.64 10.22 -15.25
C ALA A 41 -5.19 11.56 -15.86
N ASP A 42 -5.50 11.80 -17.12
CA ASP A 42 -5.18 13.04 -17.82
C ASP A 42 -5.99 14.27 -17.34
N ARG A 43 -7.12 14.05 -16.67
CA ARG A 43 -7.91 15.12 -16.06
C ARG A 43 -7.46 15.49 -14.64
N ILE A 44 -6.68 14.65 -14.03
CA ILE A 44 -6.11 14.89 -12.70
C ILE A 44 -4.86 15.74 -12.87
N ALA A 45 -5.06 16.93 -13.36
CA ALA A 45 -3.95 17.84 -13.56
C ALA A 45 -3.72 18.64 -12.29
N SER A 46 -2.47 18.68 -11.85
CA SER A 46 -2.04 19.74 -10.95
C SER A 46 -2.37 21.10 -11.60
N PRO A 47 -2.97 22.04 -10.90
CA PRO A 47 -3.18 23.38 -11.43
C PRO A 47 -1.86 24.07 -11.80
N VAL A 48 -0.73 23.60 -11.26
CA VAL A 48 0.62 24.10 -11.57
C VAL A 48 1.17 23.51 -12.85
N HIS A 49 0.75 22.28 -13.20
CA HIS A 49 1.23 21.57 -14.40
C HIS A 49 0.05 20.92 -15.16
N PRO A 50 -0.82 21.70 -15.78
CA PRO A 50 -1.94 21.17 -16.52
C PRO A 50 -1.45 20.29 -17.68
N GLY A 51 -2.11 19.15 -17.88
CA GLY A 51 -1.76 18.20 -18.93
C GLY A 51 -0.57 17.30 -18.66
N SER A 52 0.08 17.38 -17.48
CA SER A 52 1.24 16.57 -17.13
C SER A 52 0.98 15.05 -17.10
N MET A 53 -0.28 14.67 -16.97
CA MET A 53 -0.68 13.26 -16.91
C MET A 53 -1.24 12.70 -18.22
N VAL A 54 -1.32 13.51 -19.27
CA VAL A 54 -1.84 13.08 -20.57
C VAL A 54 -1.00 11.93 -21.14
N GLY A 55 -1.65 10.84 -21.50
CA GLY A 55 -1.02 9.67 -22.09
C GLY A 55 -0.21 8.82 -21.08
N LYS A 56 -0.35 9.08 -19.79
CA LYS A 56 0.25 8.26 -18.72
C LYS A 56 -0.75 7.21 -18.20
N SER A 57 -0.21 6.17 -17.58
CA SER A 57 -0.99 5.10 -16.96
C SER A 57 -1.45 5.44 -15.54
N ASN A 58 -2.33 4.62 -14.97
CA ASN A 58 -2.70 4.73 -13.54
C ASN A 58 -1.50 4.53 -12.60
N ALA A 59 -0.53 3.69 -12.97
CA ALA A 59 0.69 3.51 -12.19
C ALA A 59 1.54 4.77 -12.18
N ASP A 60 1.69 5.44 -13.32
CA ASP A 60 2.35 6.74 -13.41
C ASP A 60 1.68 7.79 -12.53
N PHE A 61 0.34 7.81 -12.52
CA PHE A 61 -0.40 8.72 -11.67
C PHE A 61 -0.14 8.47 -10.18
N MET A 62 -0.04 7.22 -9.78
CA MET A 62 0.27 6.87 -8.40
C MET A 62 1.68 7.33 -8.00
N VAL A 63 2.67 7.11 -8.86
CA VAL A 63 4.04 7.59 -8.65
C VAL A 63 4.07 9.11 -8.50
N GLU A 64 3.41 9.84 -9.39
CA GLU A 64 3.32 11.30 -9.31
C GLU A 64 2.60 11.77 -8.03
N SER A 65 1.56 11.07 -7.62
CA SER A 65 0.83 11.39 -6.38
C SER A 65 1.70 11.19 -5.14
N MET A 66 2.53 10.16 -5.11
CA MET A 66 3.48 9.92 -4.02
C MET A 66 4.55 11.01 -3.98
N LYS A 67 5.16 11.35 -5.12
CA LYS A 67 6.16 12.41 -5.24
C LYS A 67 5.65 13.77 -4.76
N ARG A 68 4.39 14.05 -4.97
CA ARG A 68 3.74 15.31 -4.57
C ARG A 68 3.22 15.31 -3.13
N GLY A 69 3.40 14.21 -2.40
CA GLY A 69 2.92 14.08 -1.04
C GLY A 69 1.38 13.95 -0.92
N TRP A 70 0.68 13.65 -2.01
CA TRP A 70 -0.77 13.43 -1.98
C TRP A 70 -1.14 12.10 -1.34
N MET A 71 -0.17 11.24 -1.09
CA MET A 71 -0.31 9.93 -0.47
C MET A 71 0.67 9.80 0.70
N PRO A 72 0.44 10.52 1.81
CA PRO A 72 1.43 10.67 2.88
C PRO A 72 1.66 9.40 3.72
N SER A 73 0.85 8.37 3.55
CA SER A 73 0.95 7.11 4.30
C SER A 73 1.97 6.13 3.73
N TYR A 74 2.76 6.53 2.74
CA TYR A 74 3.73 5.67 2.09
C TYR A 74 5.16 6.05 2.44
N PRO A 75 6.05 5.04 2.63
CA PRO A 75 7.46 5.31 2.55
C PRO A 75 7.73 5.84 1.15
N THR A 76 8.11 7.08 1.10
CA THR A 76 8.26 7.81 -0.14
C THR A 76 9.66 7.66 -0.69
N PHE A 77 10.66 7.38 0.16
CA PHE A 77 12.07 7.41 -0.21
C PHE A 77 12.70 6.01 -0.20
N ASP A 78 13.76 5.86 -0.96
CA ASP A 78 14.65 4.69 -1.00
C ASP A 78 15.61 4.60 0.22
N ARG A 79 15.34 5.39 1.25
CA ARG A 79 16.09 5.45 2.51
C ARG A 79 15.14 5.54 3.69
N ASN A 80 15.51 4.92 4.80
CA ASN A 80 14.74 4.97 6.04
C ASN A 80 14.57 6.44 6.50
N PRO A 81 13.33 6.92 6.71
CA PRO A 81 13.07 8.29 7.15
C PRO A 81 13.74 8.68 8.47
N LEU A 82 13.95 7.72 9.37
CA LEU A 82 14.65 7.97 10.62
C LEU A 82 16.13 8.29 10.39
N LEU A 83 16.77 7.62 9.43
CA LEU A 83 18.15 7.92 9.04
C LEU A 83 18.26 9.29 8.39
N LEU A 84 17.31 9.69 7.55
CA LEU A 84 17.29 11.04 6.97
C LEU A 84 17.20 12.12 8.05
N THR A 85 16.36 11.91 9.06
CA THR A 85 16.24 12.82 10.19
C THR A 85 17.52 12.89 11.01
N GLN A 86 18.17 11.77 11.22
CA GLN A 86 19.45 11.71 11.94
C GLN A 86 20.54 12.43 11.16
N GLN A 87 20.69 12.14 9.88
CA GLN A 87 21.69 12.78 9.00
C GLN A 87 21.51 14.29 8.92
N ALA A 88 20.27 14.77 8.80
CA ALA A 88 19.98 16.19 8.82
C ALA A 88 20.45 16.85 10.12
N ARG A 89 20.21 16.22 11.27
CA ARG A 89 20.66 16.70 12.58
C ARG A 89 22.17 16.71 12.71
N GLU A 90 22.86 15.69 12.22
CA GLU A 90 24.32 15.58 12.23
C GLU A 90 24.97 16.69 11.40
N GLU A 91 24.31 17.12 10.32
CA GLU A 91 24.75 18.25 9.50
C GLU A 91 24.25 19.61 10.01
N GLY A 92 23.45 19.65 11.08
CA GLY A 92 22.92 20.90 11.62
C GLY A 92 21.89 21.58 10.71
N MET A 93 21.25 20.82 9.82
CA MET A 93 20.26 21.30 8.87
C MET A 93 18.83 21.03 9.30
N ASP A 94 17.90 21.85 8.84
CA ASP A 94 16.47 21.52 8.89
C ASP A 94 16.19 20.28 8.02
N VAL A 95 15.34 19.39 8.50
CA VAL A 95 15.06 18.11 7.83
C VAL A 95 14.49 18.31 6.42
N LYS A 96 13.66 19.33 6.22
CA LYS A 96 13.06 19.61 4.91
C LYS A 96 14.10 20.11 3.93
N GLU A 97 14.97 21.02 4.37
CA GLU A 97 16.07 21.54 3.55
C GLU A 97 17.04 20.42 3.18
N TYR A 98 17.37 19.55 4.12
CA TYR A 98 18.20 18.38 3.89
C TYR A 98 17.59 17.46 2.80
N ILE A 99 16.32 17.11 2.94
CA ILE A 99 15.62 16.25 1.98
C ILE A 99 15.58 16.88 0.58
N VAL A 100 15.23 18.16 0.48
CA VAL A 100 15.20 18.87 -0.80
C VAL A 100 16.57 18.86 -1.46
N ARG A 101 17.61 19.17 -0.71
CA ARG A 101 19.01 19.15 -1.19
C ARG A 101 19.41 17.76 -1.72
N GLU A 102 19.10 16.71 -0.98
CA GLU A 102 19.46 15.35 -1.37
C GLU A 102 18.68 14.88 -2.62
N LEU A 103 17.41 15.30 -2.77
CA LEU A 103 16.61 15.05 -3.96
C LEU A 103 17.17 15.80 -5.18
N GLU A 104 17.48 17.07 -5.04
CA GLU A 104 18.08 17.89 -6.12
C GLU A 104 19.46 17.39 -6.54
N ALA A 105 20.23 16.89 -5.59
CA ALA A 105 21.54 16.29 -5.85
C ALA A 105 21.47 14.88 -6.46
N GLY A 106 20.27 14.29 -6.59
CA GLY A 106 20.08 12.93 -7.09
C GLY A 106 20.66 11.85 -6.16
N LYS A 107 20.80 12.14 -4.87
CA LYS A 107 21.28 11.19 -3.86
C LYS A 107 20.15 10.50 -3.09
N LEU A 108 18.97 11.08 -3.14
CA LEU A 108 17.75 10.53 -2.58
C LEU A 108 16.74 10.38 -3.71
N HIS A 109 16.07 9.23 -3.75
CA HIS A 109 15.05 8.94 -4.77
C HIS A 109 13.74 8.52 -4.11
N PHE A 110 12.66 8.55 -4.88
CA PHE A 110 11.39 8.00 -4.42
C PHE A 110 11.36 6.49 -4.66
N ALA A 111 11.04 5.73 -3.63
CA ALA A 111 10.99 4.26 -3.70
C ALA A 111 10.05 3.75 -4.79
N CYS A 112 8.95 4.48 -5.07
CA CYS A 112 7.99 4.15 -6.10
C CYS A 112 8.51 4.26 -7.54
N GLU A 113 9.66 4.89 -7.76
CA GLU A 113 10.27 5.00 -9.11
C GLU A 113 10.96 3.71 -9.54
N ALA A 114 11.45 2.94 -8.58
CA ALA A 114 12.16 1.69 -8.83
C ALA A 114 11.76 0.60 -7.80
N PRO A 115 10.51 0.09 -7.86
CA PRO A 115 9.98 -0.82 -6.85
C PRO A 115 10.65 -2.20 -6.82
N SER A 116 11.41 -2.53 -7.84
CA SER A 116 12.16 -3.79 -7.93
C SER A 116 13.59 -3.71 -7.44
N ARG A 117 14.05 -2.55 -7.01
CA ARG A 117 15.35 -2.43 -6.35
C ARG A 117 15.30 -3.05 -4.95
N PRO A 118 16.32 -3.83 -4.54
CA PRO A 118 16.34 -4.51 -3.24
C PRO A 118 16.13 -3.57 -2.04
N GLU A 119 16.67 -2.36 -2.08
CA GLU A 119 16.48 -1.33 -1.04
C GLU A 119 15.03 -0.88 -0.87
N ASN A 120 14.21 -1.08 -1.90
CA ASN A 120 12.79 -0.71 -1.92
C ASN A 120 11.86 -1.89 -1.61
N PHE A 121 12.41 -3.07 -1.35
CA PHE A 121 11.56 -4.22 -1.04
C PHE A 121 10.83 -4.03 0.27
N PRO A 122 9.52 -4.28 0.31
CA PRO A 122 8.81 -4.45 1.56
C PRO A 122 9.33 -5.72 2.23
N ARG A 123 9.96 -5.58 3.41
CA ARG A 123 10.61 -6.70 4.09
C ARG A 123 9.69 -7.37 5.10
N ILE A 124 8.76 -6.62 5.66
CA ILE A 124 7.81 -7.11 6.66
C ILE A 124 6.40 -6.78 6.22
N LEU A 125 5.54 -7.79 6.17
CA LEU A 125 4.11 -7.63 5.93
C LEU A 125 3.32 -7.98 7.19
N ALA A 126 2.65 -6.99 7.74
CA ALA A 126 1.73 -7.15 8.86
C ALA A 126 0.29 -7.21 8.34
N ASN A 127 -0.40 -8.29 8.57
CA ASN A 127 -1.80 -8.46 8.24
C ASN A 127 -2.63 -8.38 9.52
N TRP A 128 -3.56 -7.46 9.54
CA TRP A 128 -4.44 -7.28 10.67
C TRP A 128 -5.89 -7.48 10.26
N ARG A 129 -6.48 -8.61 10.68
CA ARG A 129 -7.87 -8.98 10.40
C ARG A 129 -8.21 -8.93 8.92
N THR A 130 -7.34 -9.44 8.09
CA THR A 130 -7.53 -9.44 6.63
C THR A 130 -7.23 -10.79 6.01
N ASN A 131 -8.11 -11.27 5.16
CA ASN A 131 -7.83 -12.39 4.29
C ASN A 131 -7.26 -11.90 2.95
N LEU A 132 -6.07 -11.32 2.99
CA LEU A 132 -5.41 -10.70 1.85
C LEU A 132 -5.28 -11.66 0.66
N LEU A 133 -4.77 -12.85 0.89
CA LEU A 133 -4.58 -13.85 -0.17
C LEU A 133 -5.91 -14.39 -0.70
N GLY A 134 -6.85 -14.70 0.18
CA GLY A 134 -8.13 -15.30 -0.24
C GLY A 134 -9.12 -14.30 -0.86
N SER A 135 -8.94 -13.00 -0.65
CA SER A 135 -9.84 -11.95 -1.16
C SER A 135 -9.25 -11.05 -2.23
N SER A 136 -8.00 -11.26 -2.61
CA SER A 136 -7.30 -10.41 -3.59
C SER A 136 -7.53 -10.79 -5.05
N ALA A 137 -8.36 -11.80 -5.31
CA ALA A 137 -8.66 -12.25 -6.67
C ALA A 137 -7.38 -12.47 -7.51
N LYS A 138 -7.21 -11.75 -8.60
CA LYS A 138 -6.03 -11.86 -9.47
C LYS A 138 -4.72 -11.40 -8.81
N GLY A 139 -4.80 -10.56 -7.78
CA GLY A 139 -3.63 -10.11 -7.01
C GLY A 139 -3.03 -11.21 -6.13
N THR A 140 -3.69 -12.34 -5.95
CA THR A 140 -3.16 -13.48 -5.21
C THR A 140 -1.85 -13.98 -5.81
N GLU A 141 -1.74 -14.05 -7.12
CA GLU A 141 -0.50 -14.45 -7.81
C GLU A 141 0.65 -13.49 -7.50
N PHE A 142 0.40 -12.18 -7.53
CA PHE A 142 1.41 -11.19 -7.17
C PHE A 142 1.95 -11.42 -5.76
N PHE A 143 1.08 -11.68 -4.79
CA PHE A 143 1.50 -11.97 -3.43
C PHE A 143 2.30 -13.25 -3.32
N LEU A 144 1.79 -14.34 -3.88
CA LEU A 144 2.45 -15.63 -3.80
C LEU A 144 3.85 -15.57 -4.45
N ARG A 145 3.96 -15.02 -5.64
CA ARG A 145 5.21 -15.01 -6.40
C ARG A 145 6.16 -13.91 -5.94
N HIS A 146 5.71 -12.66 -6.00
CA HIS A 146 6.63 -11.53 -5.82
C HIS A 146 6.86 -11.17 -4.35
N MET A 147 5.90 -11.41 -3.48
CA MET A 147 6.04 -11.12 -2.06
C MET A 147 6.56 -12.32 -1.27
N LEU A 148 5.94 -13.49 -1.42
CA LEU A 148 6.28 -14.69 -0.65
C LEU A 148 7.31 -15.60 -1.33
N GLY A 149 7.51 -15.49 -2.65
CA GLY A 149 8.44 -16.31 -3.39
C GLY A 149 7.97 -17.75 -3.62
N THR A 150 6.68 -18.02 -3.50
CA THR A 150 6.13 -19.35 -3.78
C THR A 150 6.00 -19.54 -5.29
N GLY A 151 6.45 -20.70 -5.78
CA GLY A 151 6.26 -21.08 -7.18
C GLY A 151 4.80 -21.47 -7.46
N ASN A 152 4.29 -21.05 -8.58
CA ASN A 152 3.10 -21.63 -9.20
C ASN A 152 3.28 -21.64 -10.72
N ASP A 153 2.57 -22.53 -11.39
CA ASP A 153 2.68 -22.70 -12.85
C ASP A 153 1.72 -21.78 -13.63
N VAL A 154 0.91 -21.00 -12.92
CA VAL A 154 -0.01 -20.05 -13.51
C VAL A 154 0.67 -18.69 -13.59
N ASN A 155 1.03 -18.28 -14.79
CA ASN A 155 1.66 -16.99 -15.03
C ASN A 155 0.73 -16.12 -15.86
N ILE A 156 0.64 -14.86 -15.49
CA ILE A 156 -0.01 -13.82 -16.28
C ILE A 156 0.99 -13.34 -17.33
N ASP A 157 0.51 -13.07 -18.53
CA ASP A 157 1.33 -12.46 -19.57
C ASP A 157 1.83 -11.08 -19.15
N GLU A 158 3.04 -10.76 -19.56
CA GLU A 158 3.64 -9.45 -19.30
C GLU A 158 2.83 -8.33 -19.94
N THR A 159 2.82 -7.17 -19.28
CA THR A 159 2.14 -5.98 -19.81
C THR A 159 2.78 -5.54 -21.13
N PRO A 160 2.01 -5.40 -22.22
CA PRO A 160 2.51 -4.90 -23.49
C PRO A 160 3.24 -3.56 -23.33
N GLU A 161 4.32 -3.37 -24.06
CA GLU A 161 5.21 -2.22 -23.94
C GLU A 161 4.49 -0.87 -24.03
N ASN A 162 3.53 -0.76 -24.93
CA ASN A 162 2.73 0.47 -25.11
C ASN A 162 1.83 0.81 -23.90
N LEU A 163 1.59 -0.14 -22.99
CA LEU A 163 0.77 0.01 -21.80
C LEU A 163 1.60 0.18 -20.51
N ARG A 164 2.92 0.01 -20.60
CA ARG A 164 3.80 0.12 -19.43
C ARG A 164 3.84 1.53 -18.87
N PRO A 165 4.04 1.69 -17.56
CA PRO A 165 4.29 2.98 -16.93
C PRO A 165 5.50 3.70 -17.53
N LYS A 166 5.48 5.03 -17.53
CA LYS A 166 6.54 5.88 -18.09
C LYS A 166 7.40 6.55 -17.04
N THR A 167 6.88 6.68 -15.81
CA THR A 167 7.56 7.36 -14.69
C THR A 167 8.18 6.39 -13.69
N MET A 168 7.94 5.10 -13.85
CA MET A 168 8.46 4.03 -13.03
C MET A 168 9.41 3.17 -13.86
N GLN A 169 10.53 2.76 -13.28
CA GLN A 169 11.41 1.78 -13.91
C GLN A 169 10.66 0.45 -14.07
N TRP A 170 10.64 -0.04 -15.29
CA TRP A 170 10.07 -1.35 -15.61
C TRP A 170 11.19 -2.38 -15.74
N ASP A 171 11.08 -3.47 -14.98
CA ASP A 171 12.02 -4.57 -15.05
C ASP A 171 11.37 -5.77 -15.75
N GLU A 172 12.02 -6.31 -16.76
CA GLU A 172 11.55 -7.49 -17.52
C GLU A 172 11.44 -8.74 -16.63
N GLN A 173 12.24 -8.78 -15.57
CA GLN A 173 12.18 -9.86 -14.57
C GLN A 173 11.92 -9.24 -13.21
N ALA A 174 10.66 -9.19 -12.81
CA ALA A 174 10.31 -8.74 -11.48
C ALA A 174 10.84 -9.68 -10.40
N ALA A 175 11.43 -9.11 -9.35
CA ALA A 175 11.94 -9.88 -8.22
C ALA A 175 10.85 -10.72 -7.56
N THR A 176 11.24 -11.87 -7.06
CA THR A 176 10.38 -12.81 -6.32
C THR A 176 10.82 -12.90 -4.86
N GLY A 177 9.88 -13.19 -3.95
CA GLY A 177 10.22 -13.40 -2.54
C GLY A 177 10.78 -12.15 -1.85
N LYS A 178 10.10 -11.03 -1.95
CA LYS A 178 10.57 -9.75 -1.41
C LYS A 178 10.48 -9.64 0.11
N LEU A 179 9.63 -10.46 0.75
CA LEU A 179 9.40 -10.43 2.20
C LEU A 179 10.39 -11.28 2.96
N ASP A 180 10.83 -10.78 4.12
CA ASP A 180 11.57 -11.56 5.11
C ASP A 180 10.64 -12.16 6.17
N LEU A 181 9.54 -11.47 6.46
CA LEU A 181 8.59 -11.86 7.50
C LEU A 181 7.18 -11.47 7.11
N MET A 182 6.26 -12.40 7.22
CA MET A 182 4.84 -12.17 7.16
C MET A 182 4.18 -12.61 8.47
N TRP A 183 3.53 -11.69 9.16
CA TRP A 183 2.73 -12.03 10.33
C TRP A 183 1.28 -11.59 10.20
N THR A 184 0.40 -12.33 10.83
CA THR A 184 -1.04 -12.05 10.78
C THR A 184 -1.64 -12.10 12.17
N ALA A 185 -2.34 -11.03 12.57
CA ALA A 185 -3.24 -11.03 13.72
C ALA A 185 -4.67 -11.22 13.22
N ASP A 186 -5.26 -12.35 13.49
CA ASP A 186 -6.62 -12.67 13.04
C ASP A 186 -7.34 -13.57 14.06
N PHE A 187 -8.65 -13.52 14.03
CA PHE A 187 -9.55 -14.38 14.82
C PHE A 187 -10.06 -15.60 14.03
N ARG A 188 -9.62 -15.74 12.79
CA ARG A 188 -9.96 -16.86 11.90
C ARG A 188 -8.74 -17.43 11.24
N ASN A 189 -8.78 -18.72 10.98
CA ASN A 189 -7.82 -19.36 10.09
C ASN A 189 -8.24 -19.10 8.64
N THR A 190 -7.40 -18.38 7.89
CA THR A 190 -7.67 -17.94 6.52
C THR A 190 -6.53 -18.37 5.60
N SER A 191 -6.70 -18.20 4.29
CA SER A 191 -5.60 -18.41 3.33
C SER A 191 -4.36 -17.59 3.69
N THR A 192 -4.55 -16.39 4.23
CA THR A 192 -3.46 -15.50 4.64
C THR A 192 -2.73 -16.05 5.86
N THR A 193 -3.44 -16.51 6.88
CA THR A 193 -2.82 -17.11 8.08
C THR A 193 -2.05 -18.38 7.76
N LEU A 194 -2.53 -19.18 6.80
CA LEU A 194 -1.83 -20.39 6.35
C LEU A 194 -0.47 -20.15 5.69
N HIS A 195 -0.25 -18.94 5.17
CA HIS A 195 1.01 -18.53 4.53
C HIS A 195 1.85 -17.62 5.42
N SER A 196 1.39 -17.30 6.63
CA SER A 196 2.12 -16.42 7.56
C SER A 196 3.18 -17.19 8.34
N ASP A 197 4.33 -16.57 8.54
CA ASP A 197 5.40 -17.10 9.40
C ASP A 197 4.98 -17.09 10.88
N VAL A 198 4.21 -16.08 11.27
CA VAL A 198 3.69 -15.93 12.63
C VAL A 198 2.20 -15.60 12.57
N VAL A 199 1.41 -16.33 13.34
CA VAL A 199 -0.02 -16.07 13.53
C VAL A 199 -0.27 -15.73 14.99
N LEU A 200 -0.87 -14.57 15.21
CA LEU A 200 -1.25 -14.08 16.53
C LEU A 200 -2.78 -14.17 16.65
N PRO A 201 -3.33 -15.00 17.54
CA PRO A 201 -4.76 -15.12 17.71
C PRO A 201 -5.33 -13.84 18.32
N ALA A 202 -6.25 -13.20 17.59
CA ALA A 202 -6.89 -11.96 18.01
C ALA A 202 -8.29 -12.21 18.58
N ALA A 203 -8.65 -11.49 19.62
CA ALA A 203 -9.99 -11.52 20.21
C ALA A 203 -11.06 -11.02 19.23
N THR A 204 -12.25 -11.63 19.24
CA THR A 204 -13.38 -11.17 18.44
C THR A 204 -14.14 -10.03 19.13
N TRP A 205 -15.18 -9.52 18.48
CA TRP A 205 -15.96 -8.39 19.01
C TRP A 205 -16.60 -8.63 20.39
N TYR A 206 -17.02 -9.86 20.69
CA TYR A 206 -17.61 -10.21 22.00
C TYR A 206 -16.57 -10.45 23.09
N GLU A 207 -15.30 -10.52 22.73
CA GLU A 207 -14.18 -10.89 23.58
C GLU A 207 -13.28 -9.70 23.92
N LYS A 208 -13.60 -8.48 23.47
CA LYS A 208 -12.76 -7.30 23.68
C LYS A 208 -13.57 -6.06 24.04
N GLU A 209 -12.90 -5.17 24.72
CA GLU A 209 -13.32 -3.77 24.86
C GLU A 209 -12.68 -2.94 23.75
N ASP A 210 -13.45 -2.11 23.07
CA ASP A 210 -12.99 -1.29 21.96
C ASP A 210 -13.93 -0.12 21.70
N LEU A 211 -13.58 0.73 20.74
CA LEU A 211 -14.41 1.79 20.22
C LEU A 211 -14.81 1.48 18.77
N SER A 212 -16.04 1.76 18.43
CA SER A 212 -16.52 1.66 17.06
C SER A 212 -17.00 2.99 16.53
N SER A 213 -16.59 3.30 15.32
CA SER A 213 -17.07 4.42 14.55
C SER A 213 -17.37 3.99 13.12
N THR A 214 -18.16 4.78 12.40
CA THR A 214 -18.47 4.57 10.99
C THR A 214 -18.64 5.90 10.31
N ASP A 215 -18.42 5.95 9.00
CA ASP A 215 -18.65 7.14 8.17
C ASP A 215 -20.15 7.46 8.04
N MET A 216 -21.01 6.55 8.46
CA MET A 216 -22.47 6.68 8.32
C MET A 216 -23.11 7.60 9.35
N HIS A 217 -22.39 7.91 10.45
CA HIS A 217 -22.88 8.78 11.52
C HIS A 217 -21.74 9.32 12.40
N PRO A 218 -21.96 10.42 13.13
CA PRO A 218 -20.92 11.05 13.96
C PRO A 218 -20.74 10.40 15.34
N TYR A 219 -21.42 9.31 15.64
CA TYR A 219 -21.38 8.70 16.95
C TYR A 219 -20.21 7.73 17.10
N ILE A 220 -19.63 7.73 18.28
CA ILE A 220 -18.65 6.73 18.71
C ILE A 220 -19.35 5.81 19.70
N HIS A 221 -19.29 4.53 19.45
CA HIS A 221 -19.87 3.50 20.32
C HIS A 221 -18.77 2.74 21.07
N SER A 222 -19.03 2.43 22.32
CA SER A 222 -18.17 1.50 23.06
C SER A 222 -18.58 0.06 22.74
N PHE A 223 -17.59 -0.79 22.52
CA PHE A 223 -17.74 -2.22 22.64
C PHE A 223 -17.39 -2.63 24.05
N ASN A 224 -18.22 -3.44 24.69
CA ASN A 224 -17.94 -4.04 25.97
C ASN A 224 -17.80 -5.55 25.77
N ALA A 225 -16.77 -6.14 26.33
CA ALA A 225 -16.58 -7.59 26.28
C ALA A 225 -17.75 -8.30 26.97
N ALA A 226 -18.32 -9.28 26.30
CA ALA A 226 -19.34 -10.16 26.85
C ALA A 226 -18.72 -11.42 27.48
N ILE A 227 -17.57 -11.83 26.99
CA ILE A 227 -16.79 -12.98 27.45
C ILE A 227 -15.30 -12.63 27.41
N ASN A 228 -14.49 -13.35 28.18
CA ASN A 228 -13.04 -13.24 28.07
C ASN A 228 -12.53 -13.91 26.79
N PRO A 229 -11.45 -13.39 26.18
CA PRO A 229 -10.80 -14.07 25.06
C PRO A 229 -10.38 -15.50 25.45
N PRO A 230 -10.69 -16.50 24.60
CA PRO A 230 -10.29 -17.87 24.88
C PRO A 230 -8.82 -18.11 24.58
N TRP A 231 -8.23 -19.06 25.26
CA TRP A 231 -6.84 -19.53 25.10
C TRP A 231 -5.82 -18.38 25.10
N GLU A 232 -5.02 -18.28 24.04
CA GLU A 232 -3.98 -17.27 23.86
C GLU A 232 -4.47 -16.04 23.09
N ALA A 233 -5.77 -15.97 22.74
CA ALA A 233 -6.33 -14.82 22.04
C ALA A 233 -6.19 -13.56 22.88
N ARG A 234 -5.75 -12.48 22.24
CA ARG A 234 -5.56 -11.17 22.86
C ARG A 234 -6.33 -10.10 22.11
N THR A 235 -6.66 -9.04 22.83
CA THR A 235 -7.23 -7.86 22.19
C THR A 235 -6.22 -7.20 21.27
N ASP A 236 -6.67 -6.45 20.27
CA ASP A 236 -5.78 -5.74 19.36
C ASP A 236 -4.81 -4.84 20.12
N PHE A 237 -5.29 -4.15 21.15
CA PHE A 237 -4.44 -3.30 22.00
C PHE A 237 -3.32 -4.11 22.67
N GLN A 238 -3.62 -5.30 23.19
CA GLN A 238 -2.63 -6.17 23.84
C GLN A 238 -1.63 -6.78 22.85
N VAL A 239 -2.02 -6.96 21.59
CA VAL A 239 -1.10 -7.46 20.54
C VAL A 239 -0.04 -6.43 20.20
N PHE A 240 -0.36 -5.13 20.29
CA PHE A 240 0.56 -4.04 19.96
C PHE A 240 1.26 -3.42 21.18
N GLN A 241 1.04 -3.91 22.36
CA GLN A 241 1.64 -3.46 23.61
C GLN A 241 2.97 -4.20 23.93
#